data_ceb8203bb4d0637f8611976a01f69f58
#
_entry.id   ceb8203bb4d0637f8611976a01f69f58
#
_cell.length_a   1.000
_cell.length_b   1.000
_cell.length_c   1.000
_cell.angle_alpha   90.00
_cell.angle_beta   90.00
_cell.angle_gamma   90.00
#
_symmetry.space_group_name_H-M   'P 1'
#
loop_
_entity.id
_entity.type
_entity.pdbx_description
1 polymer ?
#
loop_
_entity_poly.entity_id
_entity_poly.type
_entity_poly.pdbx_seq_one_letter_code
_entity_poly.pdbx_strand_id
1 'polypeptide(L)'
;TQYSKKEEISTDSYQYLIGVSLPNVIEPWLNNFVDVFTEKVSQDKKINVIFRDAAGNPEKQIQDIETLMEYGIDILIVSPDGSDSLSSVLSEAFQKIPVILTGVGAGTEDYTCLIKSDDQKIGRLAGEYILNNLYEKNKKIVVFQGVEESPVSKQRLKGFQDSVQGTIPEEDITYYCGDWLRDRAELRMKDYLISHDSADIVFAFNDDMAYGAYQACQQYRIEGKVHLIGVDGFEGESAGLSLVDKGVLDATIQTPDFGGLSYEIARKLLEGNKVEKNIIIQPELILQGGAERKE
;
A
#
# COMPACT_ATOMS: atom_id res chain seq x y z
N THR A 1 29.92 -42.10 2.45
CA THR A 1 28.48 -42.22 2.24
C THR A 1 27.74 -41.64 3.43
N GLN A 2 27.45 -40.38 3.31
CA GLN A 2 26.68 -39.62 4.27
C GLN A 2 25.56 -38.94 3.48
N TYR A 3 24.35 -39.52 3.48
CA TYR A 3 23.16 -38.86 2.98
C TYR A 3 21.96 -39.20 3.86
N SER A 4 21.18 -38.17 4.10
CA SER A 4 19.85 -38.08 4.70
C SER A 4 19.76 -38.06 6.22
N LYS A 5 19.98 -36.88 6.83
CA LYS A 5 19.01 -36.44 7.82
C LYS A 5 17.81 -35.87 7.06
N LYS A 6 16.72 -36.60 7.02
CA LYS A 6 15.39 -36.00 6.81
C LYS A 6 15.20 -35.01 7.96
N GLU A 7 15.11 -33.71 7.67
CA GLU A 7 14.49 -32.79 8.60
C GLU A 7 13.07 -33.31 8.83
N GLU A 8 12.82 -33.76 10.05
CA GLU A 8 11.46 -33.97 10.52
C GLU A 8 10.78 -32.61 10.47
N ILE A 9 9.87 -32.44 9.52
CA ILE A 9 8.91 -31.34 9.54
C ILE A 9 8.16 -31.54 10.85
N SER A 10 8.39 -30.64 11.80
CA SER A 10 7.64 -30.57 13.04
C SER A 10 6.16 -30.52 12.69
N THR A 11 5.43 -31.59 12.96
CA THR A 11 3.97 -31.62 12.90
C THR A 11 3.42 -30.96 14.15
N ASP A 12 3.76 -29.69 14.38
CA ASP A 12 2.99 -28.84 15.27
C ASP A 12 1.64 -28.62 14.58
N SER A 13 0.64 -29.34 15.09
CA SER A 13 -0.72 -29.31 14.53
C SER A 13 -1.32 -27.93 14.81
N TYR A 14 -1.26 -27.02 13.82
CA TYR A 14 -2.07 -25.81 13.81
C TYR A 14 -3.56 -26.21 13.79
N GLN A 15 -4.39 -25.37 14.37
CA GLN A 15 -5.84 -25.57 14.42
C GLN A 15 -6.52 -24.97 13.19
N TYR A 16 -5.95 -23.90 12.63
CA TYR A 16 -6.52 -23.12 11.54
C TYR A 16 -5.48 -22.85 10.45
N LEU A 17 -5.93 -22.83 9.21
CA LEU A 17 -5.13 -22.52 8.04
C LEU A 17 -5.72 -21.31 7.31
N ILE A 18 -4.94 -20.24 7.17
CA ILE A 18 -5.33 -19.04 6.42
C ILE A 18 -4.67 -19.08 5.04
N GLY A 19 -5.46 -18.88 3.99
CA GLY A 19 -4.97 -18.66 2.64
C GLY A 19 -4.91 -17.15 2.34
N VAL A 20 -3.80 -16.69 1.78
CA VAL A 20 -3.60 -15.30 1.38
C VAL A 20 -3.20 -15.25 -0.09
N SER A 21 -3.99 -14.56 -0.92
CA SER A 21 -3.73 -14.36 -2.35
C SER A 21 -3.46 -12.89 -2.65
N LEU A 22 -2.28 -12.62 -3.21
CA LEU A 22 -1.77 -11.29 -3.49
C LEU A 22 -1.52 -11.10 -5.00
N PRO A 23 -1.76 -9.90 -5.56
CA PRO A 23 -1.61 -9.65 -6.99
C PRO A 23 -0.15 -9.59 -7.41
N ASN A 24 0.73 -8.94 -6.62
CA ASN A 24 2.15 -8.79 -6.95
C ASN A 24 2.95 -8.28 -5.75
N VAL A 25 3.70 -9.15 -5.09
CA VAL A 25 4.48 -8.82 -3.87
C VAL A 25 5.70 -7.92 -4.11
N ILE A 26 6.02 -7.57 -5.36
CA ILE A 26 7.08 -6.59 -5.66
C ILE A 26 6.69 -5.17 -5.18
N GLU A 27 5.40 -4.90 -5.04
CA GLU A 27 4.92 -3.62 -4.55
C GLU A 27 5.21 -3.48 -3.04
N PRO A 28 5.81 -2.35 -2.58
CA PRO A 28 6.24 -2.17 -1.19
C PRO A 28 5.12 -2.39 -0.17
N TRP A 29 3.91 -1.95 -0.48
CA TRP A 29 2.74 -2.13 0.37
C TRP A 29 2.39 -3.60 0.60
N LEU A 30 2.41 -4.43 -0.47
CA LEU A 30 2.12 -5.85 -0.38
C LEU A 30 3.24 -6.63 0.30
N ASN A 31 4.49 -6.21 0.10
CA ASN A 31 5.62 -6.77 0.82
C ASN A 31 5.50 -6.51 2.32
N ASN A 32 5.21 -5.26 2.72
CA ASN A 32 4.97 -4.92 4.12
C ASN A 32 3.79 -5.71 4.72
N PHE A 33 2.71 -5.92 3.94
CA PHE A 33 1.58 -6.76 4.36
C PHE A 33 2.03 -8.17 4.72
N VAL A 34 2.85 -8.81 3.85
CA VAL A 34 3.36 -10.16 4.08
C VAL A 34 4.22 -10.23 5.34
N ASP A 35 5.14 -9.27 5.51
CA ASP A 35 6.06 -9.24 6.64
C ASP A 35 5.30 -9.12 7.97
N VAL A 36 4.39 -8.15 8.07
CA VAL A 36 3.61 -7.92 9.30
C VAL A 36 2.64 -9.06 9.57
N PHE A 37 1.95 -9.57 8.55
CA PHE A 37 1.04 -10.70 8.73
C PHE A 37 1.78 -11.95 9.19
N THR A 38 2.95 -12.23 8.60
CA THR A 38 3.82 -13.36 8.98
C THR A 38 4.30 -13.24 10.42
N GLU A 39 4.72 -12.04 10.83
CA GLU A 39 5.11 -11.77 12.22
C GLU A 39 3.98 -12.09 13.20
N LYS A 40 2.76 -11.64 12.92
CA LYS A 40 1.57 -11.92 13.76
C LYS A 40 1.27 -13.42 13.83
N VAL A 41 1.28 -14.12 12.70
CA VAL A 41 1.06 -15.59 12.67
C VAL A 41 2.14 -16.33 13.43
N SER A 42 3.40 -15.90 13.35
CA SER A 42 4.51 -16.56 14.06
C SER A 42 4.34 -16.57 15.58
N GLN A 43 3.59 -15.63 16.12
CA GLN A 43 3.27 -15.51 17.54
C GLN A 43 2.04 -16.34 17.95
N ASP A 44 1.26 -16.87 16.99
CA ASP A 44 0.05 -17.67 17.25
C ASP A 44 0.22 -19.12 16.77
N LYS A 45 0.49 -20.03 17.73
CA LYS A 45 0.70 -21.45 17.44
C LYS A 45 -0.53 -22.17 16.89
N LYS A 46 -1.70 -21.55 16.92
CA LYS A 46 -2.95 -22.16 16.41
C LYS A 46 -3.16 -21.91 14.94
N ILE A 47 -2.51 -20.91 14.37
CA ILE A 47 -2.74 -20.45 13.01
C ILE A 47 -1.51 -20.73 12.15
N ASN A 48 -1.73 -21.25 10.96
CA ASN A 48 -0.73 -21.29 9.89
C ASN A 48 -1.24 -20.51 8.67
N VAL A 49 -0.34 -20.10 7.78
CA VAL A 49 -0.67 -19.31 6.61
C VAL A 49 0.00 -19.86 5.35
N ILE A 50 -0.72 -19.81 4.23
CA ILE A 50 -0.19 -20.07 2.89
C ILE A 50 -0.35 -18.80 2.07
N PHE A 51 0.76 -18.21 1.62
CA PHE A 51 0.76 -17.09 0.68
C PHE A 51 0.85 -17.58 -0.76
N ARG A 52 0.12 -16.89 -1.64
CA ARG A 52 0.21 -17.03 -3.08
C ARG A 52 0.41 -15.66 -3.70
N ASP A 53 1.40 -15.54 -4.58
CA ASP A 53 1.72 -14.35 -5.35
C ASP A 53 1.39 -14.58 -6.82
N ALA A 54 0.46 -13.81 -7.34
CA ALA A 54 0.04 -13.91 -8.74
C ALA A 54 1.05 -13.30 -9.74
N ALA A 55 2.06 -12.57 -9.24
CA ALA A 55 3.08 -11.93 -10.03
C ALA A 55 2.52 -11.03 -11.16
N GLY A 56 1.42 -10.32 -10.88
CA GLY A 56 0.75 -9.42 -11.81
C GLY A 56 -0.15 -10.10 -12.85
N ASN A 57 -0.46 -11.39 -12.68
CA ASN A 57 -1.31 -12.15 -13.61
C ASN A 57 -2.66 -12.48 -12.96
N PRO A 58 -3.80 -11.87 -13.40
CA PRO A 58 -5.12 -12.11 -12.82
C PRO A 58 -5.60 -13.56 -12.97
N GLU A 59 -5.31 -14.23 -14.10
CA GLU A 59 -5.69 -15.63 -14.29
C GLU A 59 -4.94 -16.53 -13.31
N LYS A 60 -3.67 -16.24 -13.04
CA LYS A 60 -2.91 -16.95 -12.00
C LYS A 60 -3.50 -16.70 -10.62
N GLN A 61 -3.98 -15.49 -10.32
CA GLN A 61 -4.60 -15.19 -9.04
C GLN A 61 -5.88 -16.02 -8.84
N ILE A 62 -6.69 -16.21 -9.87
CA ILE A 62 -7.86 -17.10 -9.83
C ILE A 62 -7.42 -18.53 -9.49
N GLN A 63 -6.43 -19.08 -10.21
CA GLN A 63 -5.92 -20.44 -9.97
C GLN A 63 -5.31 -20.59 -8.56
N ASP A 64 -4.63 -19.55 -8.08
CA ASP A 64 -4.07 -19.52 -6.73
C ASP A 64 -5.17 -19.59 -5.67
N ILE A 65 -6.29 -18.89 -5.85
CA ILE A 65 -7.45 -18.92 -4.95
C ILE A 65 -8.09 -20.31 -4.98
N GLU A 66 -8.32 -20.90 -6.17
CA GLU A 66 -8.84 -22.26 -6.31
C GLU A 66 -7.94 -23.28 -5.60
N THR A 67 -6.63 -23.19 -5.78
CA THR A 67 -5.64 -24.04 -5.11
C THR A 67 -5.68 -23.91 -3.59
N LEU A 68 -5.80 -22.68 -3.08
CA LEU A 68 -5.94 -22.44 -1.64
C LEU A 68 -7.22 -23.08 -1.10
N MET A 69 -8.33 -22.99 -1.82
CA MET A 69 -9.58 -23.65 -1.45
C MET A 69 -9.45 -25.18 -1.43
N GLU A 70 -8.71 -25.78 -2.37
CA GLU A 70 -8.42 -27.22 -2.40
C GLU A 70 -7.58 -27.67 -1.20
N TYR A 71 -6.70 -26.81 -0.67
CA TYR A 71 -5.93 -27.08 0.56
C TYR A 71 -6.80 -27.08 1.83
N GLY A 72 -8.07 -26.69 1.73
CA GLY A 72 -8.99 -26.70 2.88
C GLY A 72 -8.67 -25.59 3.88
N ILE A 73 -8.40 -24.38 3.40
CA ILE A 73 -8.22 -23.20 4.24
C ILE A 73 -9.51 -22.86 4.99
N ASP A 74 -9.39 -22.29 6.19
CA ASP A 74 -10.52 -21.86 7.02
C ASP A 74 -10.96 -20.42 6.71
N ILE A 75 -10.04 -19.56 6.24
CA ILE A 75 -10.29 -18.18 5.83
C ILE A 75 -9.46 -17.88 4.58
N LEU A 76 -10.06 -17.15 3.65
CA LEU A 76 -9.39 -16.58 2.49
C LEU A 76 -9.21 -15.07 2.67
N ILE A 77 -7.98 -14.58 2.52
CA ILE A 77 -7.64 -13.16 2.45
C ILE A 77 -7.14 -12.86 1.04
N VAL A 78 -7.70 -11.83 0.41
CA VAL A 78 -7.34 -11.45 -0.96
C VAL A 78 -7.08 -9.95 -1.04
N SER A 79 -5.97 -9.57 -1.67
CA SER A 79 -5.77 -8.23 -2.20
C SER A 79 -6.08 -8.26 -3.70
N PRO A 80 -7.22 -7.73 -4.15
CA PRO A 80 -7.55 -7.66 -5.57
C PRO A 80 -6.78 -6.51 -6.26
N ASP A 81 -6.70 -6.53 -7.58
CA ASP A 81 -6.19 -5.42 -8.39
C ASP A 81 -7.21 -4.30 -8.61
N GLY A 82 -8.44 -4.49 -8.14
CA GLY A 82 -9.57 -3.57 -8.29
C GLY A 82 -10.41 -3.81 -9.55
N SER A 83 -10.07 -4.79 -10.37
CA SER A 83 -10.91 -5.26 -11.47
C SER A 83 -11.97 -6.26 -11.01
N ASP A 84 -12.89 -6.59 -11.91
CA ASP A 84 -13.94 -7.59 -11.67
C ASP A 84 -13.47 -9.04 -11.95
N SER A 85 -12.20 -9.23 -12.32
CA SER A 85 -11.65 -10.52 -12.74
C SER A 85 -11.80 -11.63 -11.71
N LEU A 86 -11.75 -11.28 -10.43
CA LEU A 86 -11.84 -12.22 -9.31
C LEU A 86 -13.28 -12.44 -8.81
N SER A 87 -14.29 -11.71 -9.32
CA SER A 87 -15.63 -11.71 -8.75
C SER A 87 -16.26 -13.10 -8.65
N SER A 88 -16.12 -13.92 -9.69
CA SER A 88 -16.70 -15.29 -9.71
C SER A 88 -16.06 -16.21 -8.69
N VAL A 89 -14.73 -16.30 -8.67
CA VAL A 89 -14.00 -17.20 -7.75
C VAL A 89 -14.17 -16.76 -6.29
N LEU A 90 -14.28 -15.46 -6.03
CA LEU A 90 -14.57 -14.93 -4.69
C LEU A 90 -15.98 -15.26 -4.22
N SER A 91 -16.98 -15.14 -5.12
CA SER A 91 -18.36 -15.54 -4.80
C SER A 91 -18.46 -17.03 -4.48
N GLU A 92 -17.75 -17.88 -5.21
CA GLU A 92 -17.69 -19.32 -4.92
C GLU A 92 -17.00 -19.63 -3.58
N ALA A 93 -15.90 -18.94 -3.26
CA ALA A 93 -15.21 -19.09 -1.98
C ALA A 93 -16.09 -18.61 -0.82
N PHE A 94 -16.76 -17.47 -0.96
CA PHE A 94 -17.62 -16.88 0.06
C PHE A 94 -18.79 -17.77 0.47
N GLN A 95 -19.29 -18.62 -0.44
CA GLN A 95 -20.32 -19.62 -0.11
C GLN A 95 -19.83 -20.72 0.85
N LYS A 96 -18.53 -20.88 1.00
CA LYS A 96 -17.91 -21.99 1.75
C LYS A 96 -17.19 -21.53 3.01
N ILE A 97 -16.48 -20.40 2.95
CA ILE A 97 -15.63 -19.88 4.02
C ILE A 97 -15.70 -18.36 4.08
N PRO A 98 -15.31 -17.73 5.21
CA PRO A 98 -15.14 -16.27 5.27
C PRO A 98 -14.09 -15.78 4.29
N VAL A 99 -14.40 -14.65 3.61
CA VAL A 99 -13.51 -13.97 2.66
C VAL A 99 -13.23 -12.55 3.17
N ILE A 100 -11.96 -12.20 3.31
CA ILE A 100 -11.51 -10.85 3.65
C ILE A 100 -10.85 -10.24 2.42
N LEU A 101 -11.34 -9.08 1.99
CA LEU A 101 -10.69 -8.27 0.96
C LEU A 101 -9.88 -7.17 1.62
N THR A 102 -8.70 -6.86 1.07
CA THR A 102 -7.82 -5.82 1.58
C THR A 102 -7.33 -4.89 0.47
N GLY A 103 -7.36 -3.59 0.75
CA GLY A 103 -6.98 -2.54 -0.19
C GLY A 103 -8.15 -2.02 -1.01
N VAL A 104 -8.69 -2.84 -1.90
CA VAL A 104 -9.79 -2.48 -2.80
C VAL A 104 -10.83 -3.59 -2.91
N GLY A 105 -12.00 -3.28 -3.48
CA GLY A 105 -13.02 -4.27 -3.83
C GLY A 105 -12.69 -5.03 -5.13
N ALA A 106 -13.49 -6.05 -5.44
CA ALA A 106 -13.28 -6.95 -6.58
C ALA A 106 -14.55 -7.12 -7.43
N GLY A 107 -15.36 -6.08 -7.59
CA GLY A 107 -16.60 -6.13 -8.40
C GLY A 107 -17.70 -7.03 -7.86
N THR A 108 -17.59 -7.48 -6.61
CA THR A 108 -18.60 -8.29 -5.93
C THR A 108 -18.83 -7.80 -4.49
N GLU A 109 -20.02 -8.05 -3.97
CA GLU A 109 -20.36 -7.85 -2.54
C GLU A 109 -20.29 -9.16 -1.74
N ASP A 110 -19.83 -10.25 -2.36
CA ASP A 110 -19.67 -11.57 -1.76
C ASP A 110 -18.35 -11.66 -1.00
N TYR A 111 -18.28 -10.97 0.14
CA TYR A 111 -17.18 -11.01 1.10
C TYR A 111 -17.68 -10.79 2.52
N THR A 112 -16.91 -11.26 3.48
CA THR A 112 -17.19 -11.10 4.91
C THR A 112 -16.77 -9.73 5.41
N CYS A 113 -15.58 -9.27 4.99
CA CYS A 113 -15.03 -7.98 5.39
C CYS A 113 -14.18 -7.40 4.26
N LEU A 114 -14.34 -6.10 3.98
CA LEU A 114 -13.45 -5.32 3.14
C LEU A 114 -12.73 -4.28 4.02
N ILE A 115 -11.41 -4.31 4.01
CA ILE A 115 -10.53 -3.38 4.72
C ILE A 115 -9.89 -2.48 3.68
N LYS A 116 -10.10 -1.16 3.76
CA LYS A 116 -9.52 -0.18 2.83
C LYS A 116 -9.19 1.15 3.49
N SER A 117 -8.31 1.93 2.88
CA SER A 117 -8.06 3.34 3.23
C SER A 117 -9.07 4.27 2.59
N ASP A 118 -9.17 5.49 3.14
CA ASP A 118 -9.78 6.63 2.46
C ASP A 118 -8.73 7.30 1.55
N ASP A 119 -8.53 6.72 0.36
CA ASP A 119 -7.49 7.17 -0.58
C ASP A 119 -7.76 8.56 -1.13
N GLN A 120 -9.02 8.97 -1.26
CA GLN A 120 -9.34 10.35 -1.65
C GLN A 120 -8.93 11.34 -0.56
N LYS A 121 -9.12 10.98 0.72
CA LYS A 121 -8.65 11.79 1.84
C LYS A 121 -7.12 11.86 1.88
N ILE A 122 -6.40 10.79 1.52
CA ILE A 122 -4.94 10.81 1.40
C ILE A 122 -4.49 11.89 0.43
N GLY A 123 -5.03 11.89 -0.79
CA GLY A 123 -4.71 12.92 -1.78
C GLY A 123 -5.04 14.33 -1.30
N ARG A 124 -6.19 14.51 -0.65
CA ARG A 124 -6.61 15.79 -0.08
C ARG A 124 -5.65 16.29 1.00
N LEU A 125 -5.26 15.43 1.95
CA LEU A 125 -4.31 15.80 3.01
C LEU A 125 -2.96 16.26 2.44
N ALA A 126 -2.46 15.61 1.39
CA ALA A 126 -1.24 16.04 0.72
C ALA A 126 -1.39 17.43 0.09
N GLY A 127 -2.49 17.66 -0.65
CA GLY A 127 -2.73 18.96 -1.28
C GLY A 127 -2.95 20.07 -0.27
N GLU A 128 -3.70 19.84 0.80
CA GLU A 128 -3.90 20.78 1.91
C GLU A 128 -2.57 21.12 2.60
N TYR A 129 -1.72 20.12 2.87
CA TYR A 129 -0.41 20.34 3.45
C TYR A 129 0.48 21.19 2.53
N ILE A 130 0.50 20.89 1.25
CA ILE A 130 1.24 21.67 0.25
C ILE A 130 0.77 23.11 0.23
N LEU A 131 -0.53 23.36 0.13
CA LEU A 131 -1.09 24.71 0.08
C LEU A 131 -0.80 25.53 1.33
N ASN A 132 -0.88 24.92 2.50
CA ASN A 132 -0.77 25.63 3.77
C ASN A 132 0.67 25.85 4.23
N ASN A 133 1.62 25.04 3.76
CA ASN A 133 2.98 25.02 4.33
C ASN A 133 4.10 25.21 3.31
N LEU A 134 3.89 24.81 2.05
CA LEU A 134 4.99 24.69 1.08
C LEU A 134 4.81 25.56 -0.15
N TYR A 135 3.57 25.74 -0.62
CA TYR A 135 3.30 26.39 -1.89
C TYR A 135 3.45 27.90 -1.79
N GLU A 136 4.21 28.45 -2.73
CA GLU A 136 4.25 29.86 -3.07
C GLU A 136 4.00 30.00 -4.57
N LYS A 137 3.58 31.20 -5.01
CA LYS A 137 3.30 31.46 -6.42
C LYS A 137 4.47 31.11 -7.34
N ASN A 138 4.20 30.41 -8.42
CA ASN A 138 5.13 29.92 -9.45
C ASN A 138 6.02 28.73 -9.02
N LYS A 139 5.84 28.15 -7.82
CA LYS A 139 6.51 26.90 -7.46
C LYS A 139 6.02 25.74 -8.33
N LYS A 140 6.95 24.89 -8.74
CA LYS A 140 6.69 23.72 -9.59
C LYS A 140 6.52 22.47 -8.76
N ILE A 141 5.45 21.73 -9.05
CA ILE A 141 5.07 20.51 -8.35
C ILE A 141 5.20 19.32 -9.29
N VAL A 142 5.86 18.27 -8.83
CA VAL A 142 5.92 16.98 -9.51
C VAL A 142 5.11 15.96 -8.71
N VAL A 143 4.16 15.30 -9.36
CA VAL A 143 3.30 14.28 -8.74
C VAL A 143 3.62 12.92 -9.33
N PHE A 144 4.02 11.97 -8.47
CA PHE A 144 4.24 10.58 -8.85
C PHE A 144 3.04 9.74 -8.47
N GLN A 145 2.32 9.28 -9.49
CA GLN A 145 1.18 8.40 -9.34
C GLN A 145 1.61 6.93 -9.30
N GLY A 146 0.77 6.06 -8.73
CA GLY A 146 0.90 4.62 -8.86
C GLY A 146 0.51 4.13 -10.25
N VAL A 147 0.20 2.85 -10.37
CA VAL A 147 -0.31 2.26 -11.61
C VAL A 147 -1.58 3.01 -12.04
N GLU A 148 -1.65 3.40 -13.31
CA GLU A 148 -2.69 4.28 -13.86
C GLU A 148 -4.09 3.71 -13.69
N GLU A 149 -4.25 2.40 -13.90
CA GLU A 149 -5.56 1.74 -13.80
C GLU A 149 -6.00 1.49 -12.34
N SER A 150 -5.11 1.59 -11.37
CA SER A 150 -5.39 1.35 -9.96
C SER A 150 -6.47 2.30 -9.42
N PRO A 151 -7.55 1.78 -8.80
CA PRO A 151 -8.53 2.61 -8.12
C PRO A 151 -7.92 3.47 -7.00
N VAL A 152 -6.90 2.97 -6.30
CA VAL A 152 -6.15 3.69 -5.27
C VAL A 152 -5.46 4.90 -5.88
N SER A 153 -4.74 4.71 -6.99
CA SER A 153 -4.06 5.81 -7.69
C SER A 153 -5.06 6.88 -8.15
N LYS A 154 -6.17 6.47 -8.77
CA LYS A 154 -7.24 7.39 -9.23
C LYS A 154 -7.86 8.19 -8.09
N GLN A 155 -8.11 7.56 -6.93
CA GLN A 155 -8.70 8.25 -5.78
C GLN A 155 -7.72 9.22 -5.12
N ARG A 156 -6.44 8.85 -4.95
CA ARG A 156 -5.40 9.76 -4.43
C ARG A 156 -5.24 10.97 -5.36
N LEU A 157 -5.18 10.73 -6.68
CA LEU A 157 -5.11 11.80 -7.67
C LEU A 157 -6.30 12.75 -7.55
N LYS A 158 -7.52 12.20 -7.52
CA LYS A 158 -8.74 13.00 -7.41
C LYS A 158 -8.72 13.86 -6.13
N GLY A 159 -8.38 13.29 -5.00
CA GLY A 159 -8.32 14.02 -3.71
C GLY A 159 -7.31 15.16 -3.76
N PHE A 160 -6.15 14.93 -4.35
CA PHE A 160 -5.12 15.95 -4.56
C PHE A 160 -5.63 17.07 -5.48
N GLN A 161 -6.11 16.73 -6.65
CA GLN A 161 -6.60 17.71 -7.63
C GLN A 161 -7.74 18.55 -7.07
N ASP A 162 -8.73 17.92 -6.41
CA ASP A 162 -9.86 18.63 -5.79
C ASP A 162 -9.39 19.65 -4.73
N SER A 163 -8.30 19.34 -4.01
CA SER A 163 -7.78 20.23 -2.94
C SER A 163 -6.99 21.42 -3.47
N VAL A 164 -6.27 21.28 -4.58
CA VAL A 164 -5.42 22.33 -5.14
C VAL A 164 -6.09 23.16 -6.24
N GLN A 165 -7.24 22.70 -6.74
CA GLN A 165 -7.98 23.34 -7.83
C GLN A 165 -8.30 24.79 -7.52
N GLY A 166 -8.03 25.67 -8.49
CA GLY A 166 -8.29 27.10 -8.37
C GLY A 166 -7.24 27.89 -7.57
N THR A 167 -6.28 27.21 -6.95
CA THR A 167 -5.18 27.86 -6.23
C THR A 167 -3.84 27.64 -6.93
N ILE A 168 -3.55 26.41 -7.36
CA ILE A 168 -2.33 26.07 -8.10
C ILE A 168 -2.68 25.97 -9.59
N PRO A 169 -2.04 26.74 -10.48
CA PRO A 169 -2.21 26.58 -11.92
C PRO A 169 -1.83 25.19 -12.39
N GLU A 170 -2.60 24.62 -13.31
CA GLU A 170 -2.33 23.28 -13.85
C GLU A 170 -0.96 23.19 -14.55
N GLU A 171 -0.51 24.27 -15.18
CA GLU A 171 0.81 24.37 -15.82
C GLU A 171 1.97 24.34 -14.83
N ASP A 172 1.71 24.48 -13.53
CA ASP A 172 2.72 24.35 -12.47
C ASP A 172 2.82 22.92 -11.92
N ILE A 173 1.95 22.00 -12.37
CA ILE A 173 1.92 20.62 -11.91
C ILE A 173 2.30 19.67 -13.05
N THR A 174 3.29 18.81 -12.82
CA THR A 174 3.68 17.75 -13.76
C THR A 174 3.39 16.39 -13.14
N TYR A 175 2.70 15.53 -13.88
CA TYR A 175 2.30 14.20 -13.42
C TYR A 175 3.13 13.13 -14.12
N TYR A 176 3.61 12.15 -13.35
CA TYR A 176 4.28 10.96 -13.86
C TYR A 176 3.68 9.68 -13.24
N CYS A 177 3.59 8.62 -14.03
CA CYS A 177 3.36 7.29 -13.51
C CYS A 177 4.68 6.71 -13.00
N GLY A 178 4.73 6.33 -11.72
CA GLY A 178 5.85 5.69 -11.06
C GLY A 178 5.63 4.22 -10.76
N ASP A 179 4.47 3.67 -11.14
CA ASP A 179 4.11 2.24 -11.01
C ASP A 179 4.28 1.68 -9.58
N TRP A 180 4.18 2.53 -8.55
CA TRP A 180 4.46 2.23 -7.13
C TRP A 180 5.95 1.95 -6.82
N LEU A 181 6.87 2.07 -7.78
CA LEU A 181 8.25 1.61 -7.71
C LEU A 181 9.24 2.77 -7.58
N ARG A 182 10.22 2.60 -6.71
CA ARG A 182 11.29 3.55 -6.42
C ARG A 182 12.11 3.92 -7.65
N ASP A 183 12.59 2.90 -8.36
CA ASP A 183 13.45 3.07 -9.53
C ASP A 183 12.72 3.77 -10.69
N ARG A 184 11.42 3.53 -10.83
CA ARG A 184 10.58 4.23 -11.81
C ARG A 184 10.44 5.71 -11.47
N ALA A 185 10.16 6.04 -10.22
CA ALA A 185 10.08 7.43 -9.78
C ALA A 185 11.43 8.14 -9.88
N GLU A 186 12.53 7.48 -9.52
CA GLU A 186 13.88 8.01 -9.70
C GLU A 186 14.16 8.35 -11.17
N LEU A 187 13.87 7.41 -12.09
CA LEU A 187 14.05 7.63 -13.52
C LEU A 187 13.21 8.81 -14.03
N ARG A 188 11.92 8.86 -13.69
CA ARG A 188 11.01 9.95 -14.11
C ARG A 188 11.42 11.31 -13.52
N MET A 189 11.92 11.34 -12.29
CA MET A 189 12.45 12.57 -11.70
C MET A 189 13.70 13.06 -12.44
N LYS A 190 14.59 12.16 -12.87
CA LYS A 190 15.73 12.52 -13.72
C LYS A 190 15.27 13.08 -15.07
N ASP A 191 14.29 12.43 -15.72
CA ASP A 191 13.70 12.92 -16.97
C ASP A 191 13.16 14.35 -16.81
N TYR A 192 12.46 14.60 -15.68
CA TYR A 192 11.97 15.93 -15.36
C TYR A 192 13.12 16.95 -15.21
N LEU A 193 14.15 16.62 -14.41
CA LEU A 193 15.29 17.51 -14.12
C LEU A 193 16.18 17.78 -15.34
N ILE A 194 16.18 16.92 -16.35
CA ILE A 194 16.85 17.18 -17.64
C ILE A 194 16.17 18.33 -18.40
N SER A 195 14.86 18.46 -18.27
CA SER A 195 14.03 19.42 -19.01
C SER A 195 13.73 20.70 -18.20
N HIS A 196 13.98 20.68 -16.89
CA HIS A 196 13.65 21.73 -15.96
C HIS A 196 14.83 21.96 -14.99
N ASP A 197 15.16 23.20 -14.72
CA ASP A 197 16.31 23.55 -13.86
C ASP A 197 16.11 23.12 -12.40
N SER A 198 14.87 23.00 -11.92
CA SER A 198 14.52 22.60 -10.55
C SER A 198 13.09 22.08 -10.45
N ALA A 199 12.83 21.37 -9.35
CA ALA A 199 11.49 21.14 -8.80
C ALA A 199 11.44 21.79 -7.41
N ASP A 200 10.26 22.27 -6.99
CA ASP A 200 10.11 22.84 -5.65
C ASP A 200 9.45 21.86 -4.68
N ILE A 201 8.45 21.12 -5.17
CA ILE A 201 7.65 20.20 -4.36
C ILE A 201 7.44 18.90 -5.14
N VAL A 202 7.60 17.78 -4.46
CA VAL A 202 7.27 16.43 -4.97
C VAL A 202 6.20 15.83 -4.07
N PHE A 203 5.10 15.39 -4.66
CA PHE A 203 4.15 14.52 -3.99
C PHE A 203 4.15 13.15 -4.66
N ALA A 204 4.50 12.12 -3.93
CA ALA A 204 4.46 10.74 -4.41
C ALA A 204 3.38 9.93 -3.68
N PHE A 205 2.69 9.07 -4.42
CA PHE A 205 1.59 8.28 -3.88
C PHE A 205 2.03 7.11 -2.98
N ASN A 206 3.35 6.93 -2.80
CA ASN A 206 3.93 6.16 -1.71
C ASN A 206 5.33 6.70 -1.33
N ASP A 207 5.83 6.30 -0.17
CA ASP A 207 7.12 6.73 0.36
C ASP A 207 8.29 6.21 -0.47
N ASP A 208 8.13 5.05 -1.08
CA ASP A 208 9.18 4.42 -1.89
C ASP A 208 9.44 5.23 -3.17
N MET A 209 8.39 5.70 -3.84
CA MET A 209 8.52 6.62 -4.98
C MET A 209 9.05 7.99 -4.55
N ALA A 210 8.63 8.51 -3.38
CA ALA A 210 9.17 9.75 -2.82
C ALA A 210 10.68 9.64 -2.60
N TYR A 211 11.13 8.52 -2.06
CA TYR A 211 12.57 8.26 -1.86
C TYR A 211 13.32 8.12 -3.19
N GLY A 212 12.71 7.51 -4.21
CA GLY A 212 13.28 7.47 -5.57
C GLY A 212 13.49 8.87 -6.15
N ALA A 213 12.48 9.74 -6.00
CA ALA A 213 12.62 11.15 -6.41
C ALA A 213 13.72 11.87 -5.62
N TYR A 214 13.83 11.64 -4.32
CA TYR A 214 14.91 12.16 -3.49
C TYR A 214 16.30 11.71 -4.00
N GLN A 215 16.49 10.45 -4.36
CA GLN A 215 17.74 9.92 -4.90
C GLN A 215 18.13 10.62 -6.22
N ALA A 216 17.16 10.89 -7.09
CA ALA A 216 17.40 11.72 -8.27
C ALA A 216 17.84 13.13 -7.89
N CYS A 217 17.17 13.79 -6.94
CA CYS A 217 17.56 15.12 -6.45
C CYS A 217 18.99 15.15 -5.90
N GLN A 218 19.41 14.10 -5.17
CA GLN A 218 20.79 13.97 -4.68
C GLN A 218 21.81 13.94 -5.82
N GLN A 219 21.54 13.20 -6.90
CA GLN A 219 22.43 13.13 -8.07
C GLN A 219 22.60 14.49 -8.75
N TYR A 220 21.56 15.33 -8.72
CA TYR A 220 21.57 16.70 -9.25
C TYR A 220 21.97 17.74 -8.22
N ARG A 221 22.24 17.35 -6.95
CA ARG A 221 22.65 18.21 -5.83
C ARG A 221 21.62 19.30 -5.49
N ILE A 222 20.35 18.94 -5.54
CA ILE A 222 19.22 19.82 -5.22
C ILE A 222 18.34 19.29 -4.09
N GLU A 223 18.71 18.18 -3.43
CA GLU A 223 17.91 17.50 -2.40
C GLU A 223 17.48 18.43 -1.26
N GLY A 224 18.32 19.42 -0.89
CA GLY A 224 17.99 20.39 0.15
C GLY A 224 17.11 21.56 -0.31
N LYS A 225 16.64 21.56 -1.57
CA LYS A 225 15.80 22.61 -2.15
C LYS A 225 14.41 22.12 -2.55
N VAL A 226 14.18 20.82 -2.46
CA VAL A 226 12.95 20.17 -2.89
C VAL A 226 12.24 19.62 -1.67
N HIS A 227 10.98 19.98 -1.50
CA HIS A 227 10.10 19.43 -0.49
C HIS A 227 9.49 18.13 -0.97
N LEU A 228 9.50 17.07 -0.16
CA LEU A 228 9.01 15.75 -0.54
C LEU A 228 7.94 15.26 0.42
N ILE A 229 6.81 14.84 -0.14
CA ILE A 229 5.70 14.24 0.59
C ILE A 229 5.45 12.83 0.05
N GLY A 230 5.36 11.86 0.95
CA GLY A 230 5.04 10.47 0.64
C GLY A 230 3.72 10.02 1.23
N VAL A 231 3.45 8.73 1.08
CA VAL A 231 2.29 8.02 1.64
C VAL A 231 2.77 6.65 2.07
N ASP A 232 2.13 6.05 3.01
CA ASP A 232 2.21 4.76 3.69
C ASP A 232 2.68 4.90 5.13
N GLY A 233 3.78 5.62 5.40
CA GLY A 233 4.27 5.85 6.76
C GLY A 233 4.62 4.55 7.49
N PHE A 234 5.26 3.59 6.80
CA PHE A 234 5.68 2.34 7.42
C PHE A 234 6.85 2.55 8.37
N GLU A 235 6.97 1.64 9.35
CA GLU A 235 8.14 1.52 10.21
C GLU A 235 9.29 0.79 9.47
N GLY A 236 10.53 1.13 9.80
CA GLY A 236 11.72 0.53 9.22
C GLY A 236 12.81 1.54 8.93
N GLU A 237 14.06 1.10 8.77
CA GLU A 237 15.24 1.98 8.65
C GLU A 237 15.19 2.91 7.43
N SER A 238 14.59 2.46 6.33
CA SER A 238 14.44 3.20 5.07
C SER A 238 12.97 3.40 4.68
N ALA A 239 12.05 3.28 5.63
CA ALA A 239 10.62 3.43 5.43
C ALA A 239 10.16 4.86 5.81
N GLY A 240 8.93 5.19 5.46
CA GLY A 240 8.39 6.55 5.51
C GLY A 240 8.59 7.29 6.82
N LEU A 241 8.30 6.66 7.97
CA LEU A 241 8.48 7.30 9.27
C LEU A 241 9.94 7.68 9.52
N SER A 242 10.88 6.77 9.23
CA SER A 242 12.31 7.04 9.37
C SER A 242 12.80 8.10 8.39
N LEU A 243 12.24 8.15 7.17
CA LEU A 243 12.59 9.18 6.19
C LEU A 243 12.12 10.57 6.62
N VAL A 244 10.95 10.68 7.27
CA VAL A 244 10.46 11.93 7.87
C VAL A 244 11.36 12.34 9.04
N ASP A 245 11.69 11.45 9.95
CA ASP A 245 12.55 11.74 11.10
C ASP A 245 13.95 12.19 10.69
N LYS A 246 14.49 11.64 9.59
CA LYS A 246 15.79 12.03 9.01
C LYS A 246 15.73 13.33 8.20
N GLY A 247 14.54 13.91 8.00
CA GLY A 247 14.36 15.10 7.17
C GLY A 247 14.55 14.85 5.67
N VAL A 248 14.41 13.61 5.21
CA VAL A 248 14.38 13.23 3.79
C VAL A 248 13.03 13.56 3.18
N LEU A 249 11.95 13.23 3.91
CA LEU A 249 10.60 13.67 3.60
C LEU A 249 10.17 14.76 4.56
N ASP A 250 9.46 15.78 4.07
CA ASP A 250 8.81 16.77 4.91
C ASP A 250 7.61 16.17 5.66
N ALA A 251 6.91 15.26 4.99
CA ALA A 251 5.76 14.56 5.55
C ALA A 251 5.54 13.21 4.88
N THR A 252 4.87 12.31 5.60
CA THR A 252 4.21 11.14 5.01
C THR A 252 2.77 11.07 5.50
N ILE A 253 1.87 10.54 4.66
CA ILE A 253 0.49 10.28 5.07
C ILE A 253 0.40 8.83 5.42
N GLN A 254 0.34 8.55 6.73
CA GLN A 254 0.31 7.19 7.23
C GLN A 254 -1.01 6.50 6.89
N THR A 255 -0.89 5.35 6.26
CA THR A 255 -1.97 4.38 6.15
C THR A 255 -1.75 3.32 7.23
N PRO A 256 -2.81 2.76 7.82
CA PRO A 256 -2.62 1.75 8.83
C PRO A 256 -2.01 0.46 8.29
N ASP A 257 -1.51 -0.32 9.22
CA ASP A 257 -1.03 -1.67 9.02
C ASP A 257 -2.16 -2.63 8.59
N PHE A 258 -2.27 -2.84 7.29
CA PHE A 258 -3.25 -3.76 6.71
C PHE A 258 -2.96 -5.23 7.07
N GLY A 259 -1.70 -5.61 7.20
CA GLY A 259 -1.30 -6.97 7.56
C GLY A 259 -1.77 -7.32 8.97
N GLY A 260 -1.48 -6.46 9.94
CA GLY A 260 -1.89 -6.63 11.32
C GLY A 260 -3.41 -6.62 11.48
N LEU A 261 -4.10 -5.67 10.84
CA LEU A 261 -5.55 -5.59 10.91
C LEU A 261 -6.24 -6.78 10.25
N SER A 262 -5.75 -7.23 9.08
CA SER A 262 -6.27 -8.43 8.42
C SER A 262 -6.12 -9.68 9.29
N TYR A 263 -4.97 -9.82 9.98
CA TYR A 263 -4.76 -10.89 10.95
C TYR A 263 -5.76 -10.82 12.11
N GLU A 264 -5.96 -9.65 12.69
CA GLU A 264 -6.91 -9.48 13.80
C GLU A 264 -8.36 -9.79 13.40
N ILE A 265 -8.78 -9.37 12.21
CA ILE A 265 -10.11 -9.69 11.66
C ILE A 265 -10.24 -11.19 11.41
N ALA A 266 -9.23 -11.82 10.82
CA ALA A 266 -9.21 -13.27 10.61
C ALA A 266 -9.32 -14.02 11.94
N ARG A 267 -8.54 -13.64 12.94
CA ARG A 267 -8.59 -14.25 14.27
C ARG A 267 -9.98 -14.13 14.91
N LYS A 268 -10.61 -12.95 14.85
CA LYS A 268 -11.99 -12.75 15.36
C LYS A 268 -12.98 -13.69 14.67
N LEU A 269 -12.89 -13.84 13.35
CA LEU A 269 -13.74 -14.74 12.58
C LEU A 269 -13.52 -16.21 12.96
N LEU A 270 -12.27 -16.66 13.14
CA LEU A 270 -11.93 -17.99 13.60
C LEU A 270 -12.45 -18.31 15.02
N GLU A 271 -12.55 -17.30 15.87
CA GLU A 271 -13.17 -17.40 17.21
C GLU A 271 -14.71 -17.34 17.17
N GLY A 272 -15.33 -17.24 16.00
CA GLY A 272 -16.78 -17.17 15.82
C GLY A 272 -17.40 -15.79 16.07
N ASN A 273 -16.57 -14.75 16.16
CA ASN A 273 -17.04 -13.38 16.36
C ASN A 273 -17.52 -12.76 15.05
N LYS A 274 -18.48 -11.84 15.14
CA LYS A 274 -18.89 -11.01 14.00
C LYS A 274 -17.92 -9.85 13.79
N VAL A 275 -17.73 -9.45 12.55
CA VAL A 275 -16.92 -8.30 12.15
C VAL A 275 -17.76 -7.34 11.29
N GLU A 276 -17.30 -6.10 11.16
CA GLU A 276 -17.92 -5.13 10.25
C GLU A 276 -17.65 -5.53 8.80
N LYS A 277 -18.65 -5.36 7.93
CA LYS A 277 -18.51 -5.70 6.50
C LYS A 277 -17.53 -4.76 5.79
N ASN A 278 -17.49 -3.48 6.16
CA ASN A 278 -16.58 -2.50 5.54
C ASN A 278 -15.86 -1.72 6.63
N ILE A 279 -14.54 -1.81 6.63
CA ILE A 279 -13.65 -1.07 7.53
C ILE A 279 -12.88 -0.06 6.67
N ILE A 280 -13.18 1.24 6.88
CA ILE A 280 -12.49 2.34 6.19
C ILE A 280 -11.53 2.98 7.18
N ILE A 281 -10.25 2.79 6.94
CA ILE A 281 -9.20 3.29 7.80
C ILE A 281 -8.90 4.75 7.44
N GLN A 282 -8.86 5.62 8.44
CA GLN A 282 -8.59 7.04 8.25
C GLN A 282 -7.08 7.29 8.22
N PRO A 283 -6.57 7.96 7.17
CA PRO A 283 -5.17 8.33 7.09
C PRO A 283 -4.85 9.49 8.02
N GLU A 284 -3.58 9.56 8.45
CA GLU A 284 -3.04 10.64 9.28
C GLU A 284 -1.79 11.24 8.63
N LEU A 285 -1.66 12.59 8.69
CA LEU A 285 -0.45 13.29 8.26
C LEU A 285 0.59 13.20 9.38
N ILE A 286 1.79 12.71 9.04
CA ILE A 286 2.92 12.59 9.95
C ILE A 286 4.03 13.57 9.52
N LEU A 287 4.44 14.40 10.45
CA LEU A 287 5.52 15.38 10.30
C LEU A 287 6.70 15.02 11.20
N GLN A 288 7.86 15.65 10.97
CA GLN A 288 9.02 15.47 11.84
C GLN A 288 8.66 15.82 13.29
N GLY A 289 8.95 14.88 14.19
CA GLY A 289 8.61 15.01 15.63
C GLY A 289 7.26 14.42 16.04
N GLY A 290 6.56 13.71 15.14
CA GLY A 290 5.30 13.01 15.38
C GLY A 290 4.08 13.63 14.71
N ALA A 291 2.90 12.98 14.89
CA ALA A 291 1.63 13.49 14.38
C ALA A 291 1.37 14.92 14.87
N GLU A 292 0.81 15.75 14.00
CA GLU A 292 0.36 17.09 14.40
C GLU A 292 -0.44 17.00 15.69
N ARG A 293 0.04 17.67 16.76
CA ARG A 293 -0.78 17.87 17.94
C ARG A 293 -1.89 18.83 17.52
N LYS A 294 -3.10 18.31 17.34
CA LYS A 294 -4.29 19.16 17.24
C LYS A 294 -4.35 20.02 18.49
N GLU A 295 -4.12 21.34 18.35
CA GLU A 295 -4.56 22.33 19.30
C GLU A 295 -6.09 22.54 19.21
#